data_2b5d81ce36a8aed0c655f8a5ae1b0411
#
_entry.id   2b5d81ce36a8aed0c655f8a5ae1b0411
#
_cell.length_a   1.000
_cell.length_b   1.000
_cell.length_c   1.000
_cell.angle_alpha   90.00
_cell.angle_beta   90.00
_cell.angle_gamma   90.00
#
_symmetry.space_group_name_H-M   'P 1'
#
loop_
_entity.id
_entity.type
_entity.pdbx_description
1 polymer ?
#
loop_
_entity_poly.entity_id
_entity_poly.type
_entity_poly.pdbx_seq_one_letter_code
_entity_poly.pdbx_strand_id
1 'polypeptide(L)'
;MKKKTIDAVLTPQLICLMAMATGLLVASNYYAQPLLETIAAQFSVTAGMAGFIVTTAQLSYAAGLMFLVPLGDKFERRNLIVTMTLLSAIGLVISALSQTLWQLLLGTALAGMFSVVAQILIPLAATIAKPQHRGKAVGIIMSGLLLGILLARTVAGVLAEFGGWRTVYWAASGLLVLL
;
A
#
# COMPACT_ATOMS: atom_id res chain seq x y z
N MET A 1 -35.36 1.93 -12.29
CA MET A 1 -34.00 1.75 -12.85
C MET A 1 -33.48 0.39 -12.40
N LYS A 2 -33.34 -0.60 -13.31
CA LYS A 2 -32.86 -1.95 -13.00
C LYS A 2 -31.37 -1.87 -12.62
N LYS A 3 -31.04 -2.13 -11.36
CA LYS A 3 -29.68 -2.40 -10.88
C LYS A 3 -29.19 -3.63 -11.64
N LYS A 4 -28.28 -3.43 -12.62
CA LYS A 4 -27.58 -4.52 -13.29
C LYS A 4 -26.73 -5.20 -12.21
N THR A 5 -27.22 -6.25 -11.60
CA THR A 5 -26.45 -7.15 -10.76
C THR A 5 -25.42 -7.79 -11.69
N ILE A 6 -24.22 -7.26 -11.63
CA ILE A 6 -23.05 -7.96 -12.17
C ILE A 6 -22.85 -9.12 -11.20
N ASP A 7 -23.25 -10.32 -11.63
CA ASP A 7 -22.82 -11.57 -11.00
C ASP A 7 -21.31 -11.72 -11.24
N ALA A 8 -20.55 -10.90 -10.58
CA ALA A 8 -19.10 -11.01 -10.54
C ALA A 8 -18.79 -12.24 -9.69
N VAL A 9 -18.67 -13.39 -10.35
CA VAL A 9 -18.18 -14.61 -9.71
C VAL A 9 -16.76 -14.31 -9.26
N LEU A 10 -16.53 -14.32 -7.94
CA LEU A 10 -15.20 -14.15 -7.35
C LEU A 10 -14.33 -15.31 -7.78
N THR A 11 -13.56 -15.12 -8.86
CA THR A 11 -12.66 -16.14 -9.38
C THR A 11 -11.43 -16.29 -8.46
N PRO A 12 -10.79 -17.46 -8.40
CA PRO A 12 -9.55 -17.63 -7.64
C PRO A 12 -8.45 -16.65 -8.06
N GLN A 13 -8.38 -16.30 -9.33
CA GLN A 13 -7.44 -15.31 -9.86
C GLN A 13 -7.69 -13.92 -9.30
N LEU A 14 -8.96 -13.49 -9.23
CA LEU A 14 -9.33 -12.20 -8.66
C LEU A 14 -9.00 -12.14 -7.16
N ILE A 15 -9.25 -13.23 -6.42
CA ILE A 15 -8.89 -13.29 -4.98
C ILE A 15 -7.38 -13.15 -4.82
N CYS A 16 -6.59 -13.85 -5.66
CA CYS A 16 -5.13 -13.79 -5.61
C CYS A 16 -4.64 -12.37 -5.93
N LEU A 17 -5.19 -11.74 -6.97
CA LEU A 17 -4.89 -10.35 -7.32
C LEU A 17 -5.20 -9.38 -6.18
N MET A 18 -6.38 -9.51 -5.55
CA MET A 18 -6.77 -8.69 -4.41
C MET A 18 -5.85 -8.92 -3.20
N ALA A 19 -5.40 -10.16 -2.96
CA ALA A 19 -4.47 -10.47 -1.89
C ALA A 19 -3.08 -9.86 -2.15
N MET A 20 -2.57 -9.95 -3.39
CA MET A 20 -1.31 -9.31 -3.79
C MET A 20 -1.40 -7.79 -3.69
N ALA A 21 -2.47 -7.19 -4.19
CA ALA A 21 -2.71 -5.75 -4.11
C ALA A 21 -2.71 -5.26 -2.66
N THR A 22 -3.45 -5.96 -1.80
CA THR A 22 -3.54 -5.65 -0.38
C THR A 22 -2.17 -5.75 0.29
N GLY A 23 -1.41 -6.82 0.01
CA GLY A 23 -0.08 -7.01 0.57
C GLY A 23 0.91 -5.94 0.13
N LEU A 24 0.99 -5.63 -1.17
CA LEU A 24 1.91 -4.63 -1.71
C LEU A 24 1.61 -3.21 -1.20
N LEU A 25 0.33 -2.82 -1.17
CA LEU A 25 -0.07 -1.51 -0.68
C LEU A 25 0.22 -1.32 0.81
N VAL A 26 -0.10 -2.32 1.64
CA VAL A 26 0.20 -2.24 3.07
C VAL A 26 1.71 -2.30 3.33
N ALA A 27 2.47 -3.09 2.57
CA ALA A 27 3.92 -3.19 2.66
C ALA A 27 4.61 -1.83 2.50
N SER A 28 4.04 -0.91 1.69
CA SER A 28 4.61 0.43 1.45
C SER A 28 4.81 1.26 2.73
N ASN A 29 4.02 1.02 3.77
CA ASN A 29 4.15 1.69 5.06
C ASN A 29 5.31 1.16 5.92
N TYR A 30 5.92 0.05 5.52
CA TYR A 30 6.96 -0.65 6.30
C TYR A 30 8.33 -0.63 5.65
N TYR A 31 8.46 -0.21 4.38
CA TYR A 31 9.73 -0.22 3.65
C TYR A 31 10.82 0.64 4.29
N ALA A 32 10.47 1.79 4.84
CA ALA A 32 11.43 2.71 5.44
C ALA A 32 12.09 2.16 6.71
N GLN A 33 11.43 1.28 7.45
CA GLN A 33 11.87 0.86 8.77
C GLN A 33 13.29 0.24 8.79
N PRO A 34 13.64 -0.73 7.91
CA PRO A 34 15.00 -1.28 7.87
C PRO A 34 16.01 -0.31 7.24
N LEU A 35 15.59 0.78 6.63
CA LEU A 35 16.40 1.68 5.85
C LEU A 35 16.73 3.01 6.57
N LEU A 36 16.21 3.20 7.78
CA LEU A 36 16.30 4.46 8.51
C LEU A 36 17.74 4.94 8.72
N GLU A 37 18.67 4.04 9.05
CA GLU A 37 20.06 4.38 9.26
C GLU A 37 20.73 4.85 7.96
N THR A 38 20.51 4.13 6.88
CA THR A 38 21.05 4.49 5.55
C THR A 38 20.47 5.82 5.06
N ILE A 39 19.17 6.05 5.28
CA ILE A 39 18.51 7.31 4.94
C ILE A 39 19.05 8.46 5.80
N ALA A 40 19.21 8.25 7.11
CA ALA A 40 19.75 9.24 8.02
C ALA A 40 21.17 9.67 7.62
N ALA A 41 22.02 8.70 7.30
CA ALA A 41 23.38 8.95 6.85
C ALA A 41 23.40 9.75 5.53
N GLN A 42 22.56 9.41 4.58
CA GLN A 42 22.52 10.08 3.27
C GLN A 42 22.06 11.54 3.36
N PHE A 43 21.05 11.83 4.19
CA PHE A 43 20.56 13.19 4.37
C PHE A 43 21.30 13.97 5.48
N SER A 44 22.30 13.35 6.12
CA SER A 44 23.06 13.94 7.23
C SER A 44 22.14 14.42 8.36
N VAL A 45 21.13 13.61 8.70
CA VAL A 45 20.16 13.90 9.76
C VAL A 45 20.30 12.92 10.91
N THR A 46 19.78 13.28 12.08
CA THR A 46 19.78 12.39 13.25
C THR A 46 18.82 11.21 13.05
N ALA A 47 19.06 10.11 13.75
CA ALA A 47 18.16 8.95 13.75
C ALA A 47 16.72 9.34 14.17
N GLY A 48 16.58 10.29 15.11
CA GLY A 48 15.28 10.82 15.51
C GLY A 48 14.54 11.52 14.36
N MET A 49 15.26 12.32 13.57
CA MET A 49 14.66 12.94 12.37
C MET A 49 14.30 11.92 11.29
N ALA A 50 15.11 10.90 11.07
CA ALA A 50 14.74 9.82 10.16
C ALA A 50 13.49 9.05 10.64
N GLY A 51 13.31 8.91 11.95
CA GLY A 51 12.13 8.30 12.55
C GLY A 51 10.81 8.98 12.18
N PHE A 52 10.82 10.29 11.83
CA PHE A 52 9.64 10.98 11.33
C PHE A 52 9.08 10.37 10.03
N ILE A 53 9.89 9.65 9.25
CA ILE A 53 9.41 8.94 8.06
C ILE A 53 8.36 7.91 8.46
N VAL A 54 8.63 7.11 9.50
CA VAL A 54 7.68 6.09 9.98
C VAL A 54 6.44 6.76 10.58
N THR A 55 6.62 7.81 11.37
CA THR A 55 5.50 8.57 11.95
C THR A 55 4.62 9.16 10.86
N THR A 56 5.22 9.75 9.82
CA THR A 56 4.50 10.31 8.67
C THR A 56 3.70 9.24 7.94
N ALA A 57 4.30 8.07 7.67
CA ALA A 57 3.59 6.96 7.03
C ALA A 57 2.35 6.55 7.85
N GLN A 58 2.49 6.38 9.16
CA GLN A 58 1.40 5.93 10.02
C GLN A 58 0.30 6.99 10.18
N LEU A 59 0.66 8.26 10.38
CA LEU A 59 -0.31 9.36 10.48
C LEU A 59 -1.05 9.57 9.15
N SER A 60 -0.35 9.50 8.03
CA SER A 60 -0.97 9.62 6.71
C SER A 60 -1.90 8.45 6.41
N TYR A 61 -1.51 7.24 6.79
CA TYR A 61 -2.37 6.06 6.71
C TYR A 61 -3.64 6.23 7.55
N ALA A 62 -3.49 6.70 8.81
CA ALA A 62 -4.63 6.98 9.70
C ALA A 62 -5.56 8.05 9.10
N ALA A 63 -5.00 9.12 8.51
CA ALA A 63 -5.77 10.13 7.79
C ALA A 63 -6.51 9.51 6.59
N GLY A 64 -5.84 8.65 5.83
CA GLY A 64 -6.47 7.89 4.74
C GLY A 64 -7.65 7.04 5.21
N LEU A 65 -7.51 6.33 6.33
CA LEU A 65 -8.60 5.56 6.93
C LEU A 65 -9.80 6.46 7.27
N MET A 66 -9.54 7.62 7.84
CA MET A 66 -10.60 8.54 8.29
C MET A 66 -11.32 9.21 7.11
N PHE A 67 -10.59 9.65 6.10
CA PHE A 67 -11.15 10.49 5.03
C PHE A 67 -11.43 9.73 3.73
N LEU A 68 -10.60 8.74 3.36
CA LEU A 68 -10.69 8.07 2.07
C LEU A 68 -11.53 6.78 2.10
N VAL A 69 -11.49 6.02 3.18
CA VAL A 69 -12.26 4.77 3.27
C VAL A 69 -13.77 5.03 3.17
N PRO A 70 -14.35 6.06 3.82
CA PRO A 70 -15.78 6.36 3.66
C PRO A 70 -16.20 6.76 2.24
N LEU A 71 -15.25 7.20 1.40
CA LEU A 71 -15.52 7.48 -0.01
C LEU A 71 -15.89 6.21 -0.79
N GLY A 72 -15.46 5.03 -0.34
CA GLY A 72 -15.82 3.74 -0.92
C GLY A 72 -17.32 3.43 -0.89
N ASP A 73 -18.09 4.12 -0.05
CA ASP A 73 -19.53 4.00 0.01
C ASP A 73 -20.26 4.97 -0.95
N LYS A 74 -19.58 6.05 -1.35
CA LYS A 74 -20.14 7.10 -2.22
C LYS A 74 -19.73 6.96 -3.69
N PHE A 75 -18.51 6.51 -3.94
CA PHE A 75 -17.96 6.41 -5.28
C PHE A 75 -17.90 4.96 -5.76
N GLU A 76 -17.75 4.77 -7.07
CA GLU A 76 -17.53 3.47 -7.66
C GLU A 76 -16.21 2.88 -7.14
N ARG A 77 -16.30 1.75 -6.44
CA ARG A 77 -15.15 1.13 -5.76
C ARG A 77 -13.99 0.83 -6.69
N ARG A 78 -14.28 0.40 -7.94
CA ARG A 78 -13.25 0.10 -8.93
C ARG A 78 -12.39 1.34 -9.23
N ASN A 79 -13.03 2.45 -9.58
CA ASN A 79 -12.33 3.69 -9.92
C ASN A 79 -11.56 4.23 -8.72
N LEU A 80 -12.14 4.13 -7.52
CA LEU A 80 -11.51 4.55 -6.29
C LEU A 80 -10.23 3.73 -6.00
N ILE A 81 -10.31 2.40 -6.10
CA ILE A 81 -9.17 1.49 -5.89
C ILE A 81 -8.04 1.82 -6.87
N VAL A 82 -8.35 1.93 -8.18
CA VAL A 82 -7.34 2.23 -9.20
C VAL A 82 -6.70 3.59 -8.95
N THR A 83 -7.51 4.63 -8.70
CA THR A 83 -6.99 5.98 -8.45
C THR A 83 -6.09 6.03 -7.22
N MET A 84 -6.51 5.40 -6.11
CA MET A 84 -5.72 5.37 -4.88
C MET A 84 -4.41 4.58 -5.08
N THR A 85 -4.45 3.44 -5.79
CA THR A 85 -3.25 2.66 -6.08
C THR A 85 -2.25 3.47 -6.91
N LEU A 86 -2.72 4.18 -7.94
CA LEU A 86 -1.87 5.06 -8.76
C LEU A 86 -1.29 6.23 -7.96
N LEU A 87 -2.10 6.86 -7.10
CA LEU A 87 -1.61 7.95 -6.24
C LEU A 87 -0.60 7.44 -5.19
N SER A 88 -0.79 6.23 -4.66
CA SER A 88 0.20 5.58 -3.80
C SER A 88 1.50 5.30 -4.57
N ALA A 89 1.43 4.80 -5.80
CA ALA A 89 2.60 4.58 -6.66
C ALA A 89 3.34 5.90 -6.96
N ILE A 90 2.63 7.00 -7.23
CA ILE A 90 3.22 8.34 -7.40
C ILE A 90 3.95 8.77 -6.12
N GLY A 91 3.35 8.56 -4.95
CA GLY A 91 4.01 8.82 -3.66
C GLY A 91 5.34 8.06 -3.52
N LEU A 92 5.38 6.78 -3.93
CA LEU A 92 6.61 5.99 -3.92
C LEU A 92 7.65 6.51 -4.93
N VAL A 93 7.22 6.97 -6.13
CA VAL A 93 8.12 7.61 -7.11
C VAL A 93 8.73 8.89 -6.52
N ILE A 94 7.93 9.74 -5.90
CA ILE A 94 8.41 10.95 -5.22
C ILE A 94 9.44 10.58 -4.14
N SER A 95 9.17 9.54 -3.36
CA SER A 95 10.12 9.03 -2.36
C SER A 95 11.42 8.54 -2.99
N ALA A 96 11.36 7.80 -4.10
CA ALA A 96 12.53 7.31 -4.82
C ALA A 96 13.40 8.46 -5.39
N LEU A 97 12.77 9.53 -5.88
CA LEU A 97 13.42 10.70 -6.46
C LEU A 97 13.85 11.74 -5.42
N SER A 98 13.51 11.56 -4.14
CA SER A 98 13.77 12.56 -3.10
C SER A 98 15.25 12.88 -2.95
N GLN A 99 15.57 14.17 -2.88
CA GLN A 99 16.90 14.71 -2.64
C GLN A 99 17.03 15.33 -1.25
N THR A 100 15.91 15.53 -0.59
CA THR A 100 15.83 16.07 0.76
C THR A 100 14.90 15.22 1.61
N LEU A 101 15.10 15.25 2.93
CA LEU A 101 14.20 14.56 3.87
C LEU A 101 12.75 15.02 3.70
N TRP A 102 12.50 16.30 3.46
CA TRP A 102 11.15 16.84 3.27
C TRP A 102 10.43 16.27 2.06
N GLN A 103 11.14 16.09 0.94
CA GLN A 103 10.60 15.43 -0.24
C GLN A 103 10.28 13.97 0.03
N LEU A 104 11.14 13.27 0.78
CA LEU A 104 10.88 11.89 1.20
C LEU A 104 9.65 11.79 2.11
N LEU A 105 9.51 12.71 3.07
CA LEU A 105 8.32 12.78 3.93
C LEU A 105 7.04 13.03 3.12
N LEU A 106 7.10 13.93 2.14
CA LEU A 106 5.95 14.21 1.26
C LEU A 106 5.55 12.96 0.45
N GLY A 107 6.51 12.29 -0.17
CA GLY A 107 6.27 11.05 -0.91
C GLY A 107 5.72 9.95 -0.01
N THR A 108 6.28 9.80 1.18
CA THR A 108 5.81 8.84 2.19
C THR A 108 4.39 9.16 2.66
N ALA A 109 4.08 10.45 2.88
CA ALA A 109 2.73 10.89 3.26
C ALA A 109 1.71 10.52 2.19
N LEU A 110 2.03 10.78 0.93
CA LEU A 110 1.16 10.44 -0.20
C LEU A 110 0.97 8.93 -0.32
N ALA A 111 2.06 8.16 -0.33
CA ALA A 111 2.01 6.71 -0.41
C ALA A 111 1.20 6.11 0.74
N GLY A 112 1.44 6.55 1.98
CA GLY A 112 0.74 6.09 3.17
C GLY A 112 -0.75 6.40 3.13
N MET A 113 -1.12 7.64 2.80
CA MET A 113 -2.52 8.09 2.76
C MET A 113 -3.35 7.27 1.76
N PHE A 114 -2.79 6.96 0.59
CA PHE A 114 -3.50 6.22 -0.45
C PHE A 114 -3.34 4.70 -0.38
N SER A 115 -2.49 4.18 0.50
CA SER A 115 -2.33 2.72 0.69
C SER A 115 -3.51 2.04 1.42
N VAL A 116 -4.51 2.81 1.85
CA VAL A 116 -5.72 2.32 2.56
C VAL A 116 -6.66 1.47 1.70
N VAL A 117 -6.33 1.25 0.44
CA VAL A 117 -7.10 0.41 -0.51
C VAL A 117 -7.41 -0.98 0.05
N ALA A 118 -6.51 -1.54 0.87
CA ALA A 118 -6.73 -2.82 1.56
C ALA A 118 -8.06 -2.83 2.34
N GLN A 119 -8.41 -1.71 2.99
CA GLN A 119 -9.62 -1.56 3.79
C GLN A 119 -10.90 -1.47 2.92
N ILE A 120 -10.75 -1.22 1.63
CA ILE A 120 -11.84 -1.24 0.65
C ILE A 120 -11.94 -2.62 0.00
N LEU A 121 -10.80 -3.27 -0.30
CA LEU A 121 -10.74 -4.58 -0.95
C LEU A 121 -11.32 -5.70 -0.10
N ILE A 122 -11.04 -5.72 1.21
CA ILE A 122 -11.49 -6.77 2.13
C ILE A 122 -13.03 -6.84 2.20
N PRO A 123 -13.76 -5.75 2.53
CA PRO A 123 -15.22 -5.77 2.53
C PRO A 123 -15.82 -5.94 1.13
N LEU A 124 -15.15 -5.46 0.07
CA LEU A 124 -15.57 -5.70 -1.30
C LEU A 124 -15.57 -7.20 -1.61
N ALA A 125 -14.50 -7.92 -1.28
CA ALA A 125 -14.41 -9.36 -1.46
C ALA A 125 -15.51 -10.11 -0.69
N ALA A 126 -15.76 -9.72 0.56
CA ALA A 126 -16.83 -10.29 1.37
C ALA A 126 -18.23 -10.06 0.75
N THR A 127 -18.42 -8.94 0.05
CA THR A 127 -19.69 -8.60 -0.59
C THR A 127 -19.91 -9.40 -1.88
N ILE A 128 -18.86 -9.63 -2.67
CA ILE A 128 -18.92 -10.33 -3.97
C ILE A 128 -18.90 -11.85 -3.76
N ALA A 129 -18.30 -12.35 -2.68
CA ALA A 129 -18.21 -13.77 -2.39
C ALA A 129 -19.59 -14.37 -2.07
N LYS A 130 -19.82 -15.61 -2.56
CA LYS A 130 -20.99 -16.41 -2.14
C LYS A 130 -20.95 -16.59 -0.60
N PRO A 131 -22.12 -16.61 0.08
CA PRO A 131 -22.18 -16.69 1.54
C PRO A 131 -21.30 -17.79 2.14
N GLN A 132 -21.24 -18.97 1.49
CA GLN A 132 -20.46 -20.13 1.94
C GLN A 132 -18.94 -19.94 1.81
N HIS A 133 -18.50 -19.01 0.98
CA HIS A 133 -17.07 -18.78 0.65
C HIS A 133 -16.52 -17.46 1.16
N ARG A 134 -17.34 -16.63 1.81
CA ARG A 134 -16.94 -15.30 2.32
C ARG A 134 -15.75 -15.37 3.24
N GLY A 135 -15.79 -16.26 4.24
CA GLY A 135 -14.69 -16.43 5.19
C GLY A 135 -13.38 -16.84 4.52
N LYS A 136 -13.46 -17.76 3.53
CA LYS A 136 -12.28 -18.19 2.78
C LYS A 136 -11.69 -17.05 1.94
N ALA A 137 -12.51 -16.28 1.25
CA ALA A 137 -12.06 -15.15 0.44
C ALA A 137 -11.38 -14.08 1.29
N VAL A 138 -12.02 -13.66 2.38
CA VAL A 138 -11.45 -12.70 3.32
C VAL A 138 -10.15 -13.24 3.94
N GLY A 139 -10.12 -14.51 4.35
CA GLY A 139 -8.93 -15.16 4.92
C GLY A 139 -7.74 -15.12 3.96
N ILE A 140 -7.93 -15.40 2.67
CA ILE A 140 -6.84 -15.36 1.67
C ILE A 140 -6.33 -13.93 1.51
N ILE A 141 -7.20 -12.91 1.43
CA ILE A 141 -6.79 -11.51 1.27
C ILE A 141 -6.08 -11.01 2.52
N MET A 142 -6.57 -11.37 3.72
CA MET A 142 -5.89 -11.06 4.98
C MET A 142 -4.53 -11.75 5.10
N SER A 143 -4.39 -12.98 4.59
CA SER A 143 -3.08 -13.65 4.52
C SER A 143 -2.12 -12.89 3.61
N GLY A 144 -2.59 -12.38 2.47
CA GLY A 144 -1.81 -11.50 1.59
C GLY A 144 -1.34 -10.24 2.31
N LEU A 145 -2.23 -9.59 3.06
CA LEU A 145 -1.90 -8.42 3.89
C LEU A 145 -0.80 -8.75 4.90
N LEU A 146 -0.97 -9.82 5.68
CA LEU A 146 -0.01 -10.22 6.72
C LEU A 146 1.35 -10.61 6.12
N LEU A 147 1.35 -11.33 4.99
CA LEU A 147 2.57 -11.66 4.26
C LEU A 147 3.25 -10.38 3.73
N GLY A 148 2.48 -9.42 3.22
CA GLY A 148 2.99 -8.12 2.80
C GLY A 148 3.73 -7.41 3.93
N ILE A 149 3.15 -7.33 5.12
CA ILE A 149 3.78 -6.72 6.31
C ILE A 149 5.05 -7.49 6.71
N LEU A 150 4.97 -8.81 6.75
CA LEU A 150 6.09 -9.65 7.18
C LEU A 150 7.28 -9.57 6.23
N LEU A 151 7.01 -9.66 4.92
CA LEU A 151 8.04 -9.66 3.89
C LEU A 151 8.58 -8.27 3.59
N ALA A 152 7.81 -7.20 3.85
CA ALA A 152 8.19 -5.84 3.53
C ALA A 152 9.58 -5.46 4.04
N ARG A 153 9.87 -5.80 5.28
CA ARG A 153 11.15 -5.45 5.93
C ARG A 153 12.31 -6.25 5.33
N THR A 154 12.13 -7.56 5.17
CA THR A 154 13.18 -8.44 4.62
C THR A 154 13.48 -8.10 3.17
N VAL A 155 12.43 -7.96 2.34
CA VAL A 155 12.58 -7.62 0.93
C VAL A 155 13.19 -6.23 0.76
N ALA A 156 12.77 -5.25 1.57
CA ALA A 156 13.35 -3.91 1.53
C ALA A 156 14.84 -3.91 1.90
N GLY A 157 15.23 -4.65 2.95
CA GLY A 157 16.64 -4.79 3.34
C GLY A 157 17.48 -5.39 2.21
N VAL A 158 17.04 -6.54 1.67
CA VAL A 158 17.76 -7.23 0.58
C VAL A 158 17.86 -6.37 -0.68
N LEU A 159 16.78 -5.73 -1.10
CA LEU A 159 16.80 -4.85 -2.29
C LEU A 159 17.74 -3.65 -2.09
N ALA A 160 17.81 -3.13 -0.88
CA ALA A 160 18.69 -2.00 -0.58
C ALA A 160 20.18 -2.35 -0.65
N GLU A 161 20.56 -3.60 -0.35
CA GLU A 161 21.94 -4.08 -0.49
C GLU A 161 22.40 -4.07 -1.96
N PHE A 162 21.51 -4.35 -2.91
CA PHE A 162 21.86 -4.39 -4.34
C PHE A 162 21.88 -3.02 -5.03
N GLY A 163 21.05 -2.08 -4.63
CA GLY A 163 20.90 -0.82 -5.36
C GLY A 163 20.62 0.41 -4.48
N GLY A 164 20.82 0.29 -3.17
CA GLY A 164 20.52 1.34 -2.21
C GLY A 164 19.01 1.44 -1.91
N TRP A 165 18.69 2.23 -0.90
CA TRP A 165 17.32 2.35 -0.40
C TRP A 165 16.30 2.87 -1.43
N ARG A 166 16.72 3.65 -2.41
CA ARG A 166 15.84 4.16 -3.49
C ARG A 166 15.30 3.06 -4.38
N THR A 167 16.07 1.99 -4.59
CA THR A 167 15.66 0.82 -5.39
C THR A 167 14.39 0.17 -4.84
N VAL A 168 14.23 0.18 -3.52
CA VAL A 168 13.02 -0.35 -2.85
C VAL A 168 11.77 0.39 -3.30
N TYR A 169 11.83 1.72 -3.31
CA TYR A 169 10.70 2.58 -3.71
C TYR A 169 10.41 2.48 -5.21
N TRP A 170 11.45 2.37 -6.05
CA TRP A 170 11.28 2.12 -7.49
C TRP A 170 10.63 0.77 -7.77
N ALA A 171 11.11 -0.30 -7.15
CA ALA A 171 10.54 -1.64 -7.30
C ALA A 171 9.09 -1.69 -6.84
N ALA A 172 8.80 -1.11 -5.68
CA ALA A 172 7.45 -1.05 -5.13
C ALA A 172 6.49 -0.26 -6.01
N SER A 173 6.92 0.91 -6.51
CA SER A 173 6.11 1.72 -7.42
C SER A 173 5.82 0.96 -8.73
N GLY A 174 6.83 0.33 -9.33
CA GLY A 174 6.67 -0.48 -10.54
C GLY A 174 5.68 -1.62 -10.33
N LEU A 175 5.76 -2.33 -9.22
CA LEU A 175 4.82 -3.40 -8.89
C LEU A 175 3.39 -2.90 -8.70
N LEU A 176 3.18 -1.73 -8.10
CA LEU A 176 1.83 -1.15 -7.95
C LEU A 176 1.22 -0.68 -9.28
N VAL A 177 2.05 -0.24 -10.23
CA VAL A 177 1.57 0.17 -11.56
C VAL A 177 1.23 -1.05 -12.42
N LEU A 178 1.91 -2.18 -12.23
CA LEU A 178 1.64 -3.43 -12.95
C LEU A 178 0.43 -4.19 -12.42
N LEU A 179 -0.06 -3.84 -11.25
CA LEU A 179 -1.19 -4.48 -10.57
C LEU A 179 -2.54 -3.99 -11.09
#